data_e9ff1d4ecebc3dac288c47647d7bfb5e
#
_entry.id   e9ff1d4ecebc3dac288c47647d7bfb5e
#
_cell.length_a   1.000
_cell.length_b   1.000
_cell.length_c   1.000
_cell.angle_alpha   90.00
_cell.angle_beta   90.00
_cell.angle_gamma   90.00
#
_symmetry.space_group_name_H-M   'P 1'
#
loop_
_entity.id
_entity.type
_entity.pdbx_description
1 polymer ?
#
loop_
_entity_poly.entity_id
_entity_poly.type
_entity_poly.pdbx_seq_one_letter_code
_entity_poly.pdbx_strand_id
1 'polypeptide(L)'
;MISKLHRVLLFFLPVISLVATACNATPFGGIAVPGMTSVEPKVEGDYYAIQEELKALHVVNPTPYEIHPGDSFTMSVYNQPTLSSTFMIAPDGTASLPLVGLLKLSGLNLEDATALIEKQLTKYLKSPIVSLAPQSVSGYYFTIAGRVVKPGNYTVSLGQTRLLDAIALSGGFERGIFHNDTVELADLDNSYIKRDGRKLPVDFKKLVYEGDDLHNIPVLNGDYIYVPSTMSGYIIFLGEVGSNSYVGFTEGMTLMQGLSYVGGLRSETYGPFIRVIRGGQENTVVYTVNIDKILNGKMKDFALNANDIIYVPQDGFTKWNRVIRKILPTIQLINLLAGPFGSNIMGFFNLSD
;
A
#
# COMPACT_ATOMS: atom_id res chain seq x y z
N MET A 1 15.54 80.79 35.69
CA MET A 1 14.36 80.04 36.17
C MET A 1 14.30 78.70 35.49
N ILE A 2 15.41 77.98 35.53
CA ILE A 2 15.60 76.65 35.01
C ILE A 2 16.62 75.96 35.90
N SER A 3 16.23 75.38 37.01
CA SER A 3 17.10 74.57 37.86
C SER A 3 16.37 73.84 39.00
N LYS A 4 15.26 73.14 38.69
CA LYS A 4 14.58 72.27 39.69
C LYS A 4 13.91 71.02 39.09
N LEU A 5 14.36 70.55 37.91
CA LEU A 5 13.71 69.40 37.29
C LEU A 5 14.69 68.22 37.07
N HIS A 6 15.87 68.22 37.75
CA HIS A 6 16.90 67.17 37.51
C HIS A 6 17.20 66.32 38.76
N ARG A 7 16.34 66.31 39.79
CA ARG A 7 16.60 65.53 41.02
C ARG A 7 15.51 64.50 41.38
N VAL A 8 14.52 64.23 40.52
CA VAL A 8 13.45 63.27 40.78
C VAL A 8 13.58 62.00 39.90
N LEU A 9 14.56 61.92 38.96
CA LEU A 9 14.70 60.83 37.99
C LEU A 9 15.77 59.79 38.35
N LEU A 10 16.30 59.79 39.58
CA LEU A 10 17.41 58.89 39.99
C LEU A 10 17.10 57.93 41.13
N PHE A 11 15.81 57.77 41.49
CA PHE A 11 15.39 56.84 42.57
C PHE A 11 14.44 55.73 42.16
N PHE A 12 14.17 55.54 40.87
CA PHE A 12 13.24 54.48 40.39
C PHE A 12 13.88 53.36 39.57
N LEU A 13 15.22 53.16 39.60
CA LEU A 13 15.94 52.20 38.77
C LEU A 13 16.52 50.93 39.45
N PRO A 14 16.21 50.58 40.71
CA PRO A 14 16.57 49.23 41.17
C PRO A 14 15.39 48.30 41.52
N VAL A 15 14.15 48.55 41.07
CA VAL A 15 13.02 47.65 41.39
C VAL A 15 12.60 46.78 40.19
N ILE A 16 13.10 47.04 38.98
CA ILE A 16 12.76 46.23 37.78
C ILE A 16 13.71 45.06 37.54
N SER A 17 14.79 44.95 38.33
CA SER A 17 15.78 43.84 38.18
C SER A 17 15.51 42.58 39.02
N LEU A 18 14.40 42.49 39.75
CA LEU A 18 14.14 41.38 40.67
C LEU A 18 12.90 40.56 40.35
N VAL A 19 12.30 40.70 39.18
CA VAL A 19 11.13 39.88 38.75
C VAL A 19 11.43 38.96 37.55
N ALA A 20 12.66 38.96 37.04
CA ALA A 20 13.04 38.12 35.91
C ALA A 20 13.70 36.77 36.28
N THR A 21 13.68 36.35 37.56
CA THR A 21 14.35 35.09 38.00
C THR A 21 13.41 34.08 38.63
N ALA A 22 12.11 34.10 38.33
CA ALA A 22 11.16 33.12 38.87
C ALA A 22 10.18 32.58 37.82
N CYS A 23 10.70 32.19 36.65
CA CYS A 23 9.97 31.33 35.70
C CYS A 23 10.90 30.37 34.99
N ASN A 24 11.76 29.66 35.75
CA ASN A 24 12.22 28.35 35.38
C ASN A 24 11.25 27.33 35.98
N ALA A 25 10.06 27.25 35.42
CA ALA A 25 9.21 26.09 35.59
C ALA A 25 9.97 24.95 34.93
N THR A 26 10.49 24.05 35.73
CA THR A 26 10.95 22.72 35.29
C THR A 26 9.83 22.13 34.47
N PRO A 27 10.08 21.67 33.23
CA PRO A 27 9.05 20.93 32.49
C PRO A 27 8.70 19.72 33.36
N PHE A 28 7.39 19.53 33.56
CA PHE A 28 6.85 18.33 34.16
C PHE A 28 7.59 17.13 33.57
N GLY A 29 8.35 16.45 34.40
CA GLY A 29 8.96 15.19 34.05
C GLY A 29 7.85 14.24 33.64
N GLY A 30 7.69 14.06 32.35
CA GLY A 30 6.78 13.08 31.81
C GLY A 30 7.17 11.72 32.38
N ILE A 31 6.27 11.09 33.11
CA ILE A 31 6.42 9.68 33.50
C ILE A 31 6.53 8.91 32.19
N ALA A 32 7.71 8.40 31.89
CA ALA A 32 7.92 7.53 30.75
C ALA A 32 7.01 6.30 30.94
N VAL A 33 5.95 6.22 30.18
CA VAL A 33 5.12 5.02 30.10
C VAL A 33 5.92 4.01 29.29
N PRO A 34 6.32 2.85 29.86
CA PRO A 34 7.04 1.83 29.09
C PRO A 34 6.14 1.33 27.97
N GLY A 35 6.59 1.49 26.73
CA GLY A 35 5.88 1.03 25.54
C GLY A 35 5.37 2.09 24.56
N MET A 36 5.50 3.40 24.87
CA MET A 36 5.39 4.41 23.82
C MET A 36 6.78 4.57 23.18
N THR A 37 6.97 3.95 22.03
CA THR A 37 7.97 4.41 21.08
C THR A 37 7.63 5.85 20.76
N SER A 38 8.47 6.79 21.18
CA SER A 38 8.43 8.17 20.70
C SER A 38 8.52 8.08 19.18
N VAL A 39 7.44 8.46 18.49
CA VAL A 39 7.54 8.79 17.07
C VAL A 39 8.47 10.00 17.04
N GLU A 40 9.73 9.77 16.66
CA GLU A 40 10.65 10.87 16.42
C GLU A 40 9.98 11.80 15.41
N PRO A 41 9.89 13.11 15.68
CA PRO A 41 9.36 14.05 14.71
C PRO A 41 10.24 13.93 13.46
N LYS A 42 9.63 13.52 12.34
CA LYS A 42 10.28 13.45 11.03
C LYS A 42 10.93 14.82 10.80
N VAL A 43 12.24 14.85 10.68
CA VAL A 43 13.02 16.10 10.63
C VAL A 43 12.49 16.95 9.46
N GLU A 44 12.24 18.22 9.69
CA GLU A 44 11.72 19.18 8.67
C GLU A 44 12.48 19.12 7.34
N GLY A 45 13.79 18.84 7.38
CA GLY A 45 14.63 18.68 6.20
C GLY A 45 14.21 17.53 5.27
N ASP A 46 13.75 16.41 5.82
CA ASP A 46 13.28 15.27 5.03
C ASP A 46 11.98 15.58 4.29
N TYR A 47 11.11 16.38 4.90
CA TYR A 47 9.84 16.78 4.29
C TYR A 47 10.04 17.64 3.03
N TYR A 48 10.91 18.64 3.08
CA TYR A 48 11.22 19.50 1.92
C TYR A 48 11.91 18.70 0.81
N ALA A 49 12.82 17.80 1.15
CA ALA A 49 13.48 16.94 0.16
C ALA A 49 12.49 16.04 -0.58
N ILE A 50 11.53 15.45 0.14
CA ILE A 50 10.45 14.63 -0.44
C ILE A 50 9.57 15.46 -1.37
N GLN A 51 9.21 16.69 -1.00
CA GLN A 51 8.39 17.56 -1.85
C GLN A 51 9.10 17.94 -3.14
N GLU A 52 10.38 18.28 -3.08
CA GLU A 52 11.17 18.61 -4.27
C GLU A 52 11.33 17.38 -5.19
N GLU A 53 11.53 16.19 -4.62
CA GLU A 53 11.56 14.96 -5.39
C GLU A 53 10.21 14.68 -6.07
N LEU A 54 9.10 14.84 -5.36
CA LEU A 54 7.75 14.69 -5.94
C LEU A 54 7.52 15.67 -7.08
N LYS A 55 7.88 16.96 -6.92
CA LYS A 55 7.79 17.97 -7.99
C LYS A 55 8.63 17.56 -9.20
N ALA A 56 9.82 17.03 -9.00
CA ALA A 56 10.68 16.56 -10.07
C ALA A 56 10.04 15.39 -10.84
N LEU A 57 9.29 14.51 -10.17
CA LEU A 57 8.58 13.40 -10.81
C LEU A 57 7.42 13.85 -11.72
N HIS A 58 6.88 15.07 -11.53
CA HIS A 58 5.86 15.63 -12.41
C HIS A 58 6.42 16.15 -13.73
N VAL A 59 7.73 16.38 -13.81
CA VAL A 59 8.40 16.81 -15.03
C VAL A 59 8.67 15.59 -15.90
N VAL A 60 7.74 15.24 -16.76
CA VAL A 60 7.94 14.21 -17.77
C VAL A 60 8.53 14.88 -19.01
N ASN A 61 9.81 14.64 -19.27
CA ASN A 61 10.37 14.97 -20.58
C ASN A 61 9.76 14.00 -21.59
N PRO A 62 9.06 14.49 -22.62
CA PRO A 62 8.49 13.62 -23.64
C PRO A 62 9.66 12.93 -24.37
N THR A 63 9.92 11.68 -24.03
CA THR A 63 10.77 10.84 -24.87
C THR A 63 9.99 10.49 -26.12
N PRO A 64 10.58 10.61 -27.32
CA PRO A 64 9.94 10.16 -28.54
C PRO A 64 9.49 8.71 -28.37
N TYR A 65 8.28 8.42 -28.84
CA TYR A 65 7.78 7.06 -28.83
C TYR A 65 8.69 6.16 -29.67
N GLU A 66 9.15 5.06 -29.10
CA GLU A 66 9.89 4.02 -29.80
C GLU A 66 8.99 2.80 -30.07
N ILE A 67 9.11 2.27 -31.26
CA ILE A 67 8.34 1.10 -31.71
C ILE A 67 8.82 -0.16 -31.00
N HIS A 68 7.89 -0.90 -30.38
CA HIS A 68 8.18 -2.14 -29.66
C HIS A 68 7.48 -3.35 -30.30
N PRO A 69 8.00 -4.57 -30.09
CA PRO A 69 7.30 -5.79 -30.43
C PRO A 69 5.91 -5.85 -29.83
N GLY A 70 4.92 -6.27 -30.62
CA GLY A 70 3.50 -6.28 -30.22
C GLY A 70 2.72 -5.02 -30.56
N ASP A 71 3.38 -3.93 -30.92
CA ASP A 71 2.71 -2.73 -31.39
C ASP A 71 2.06 -2.96 -32.76
N SER A 72 0.93 -2.32 -32.99
CA SER A 72 0.27 -2.36 -34.31
C SER A 72 0.08 -0.97 -34.88
N PHE A 73 0.26 -0.87 -36.20
CA PHE A 73 0.20 0.37 -36.95
C PHE A 73 -0.65 0.23 -38.21
N THR A 74 -1.34 1.28 -38.58
CA THR A 74 -1.91 1.41 -39.89
C THR A 74 -0.96 2.26 -40.77
N MET A 75 -0.45 1.63 -41.83
CA MET A 75 0.29 2.32 -42.86
C MET A 75 -0.67 2.80 -43.95
N SER A 76 -0.58 4.05 -44.32
CA SER A 76 -1.28 4.63 -45.46
C SER A 76 -0.26 5.18 -46.44
N VAL A 77 -0.42 4.82 -47.72
CA VAL A 77 0.43 5.31 -48.83
C VAL A 77 -0.39 6.20 -49.73
N TYR A 78 0.05 7.43 -49.90
CA TYR A 78 -0.68 8.42 -50.71
C TYR A 78 -0.87 7.92 -52.15
N ASN A 79 -2.07 8.06 -52.69
CA ASN A 79 -2.50 7.57 -54.00
C ASN A 79 -2.31 6.04 -54.25
N GLN A 80 -2.06 5.24 -53.22
CA GLN A 80 -1.90 3.80 -53.32
C GLN A 80 -2.70 3.06 -52.26
N PRO A 81 -4.04 3.05 -52.31
CA PRO A 81 -4.88 2.45 -51.28
C PRO A 81 -4.67 0.95 -51.13
N THR A 82 -4.22 0.26 -52.19
CA THR A 82 -3.92 -1.18 -52.17
C THR A 82 -2.69 -1.54 -51.34
N LEU A 83 -1.81 -0.58 -51.07
CA LEU A 83 -0.63 -0.75 -50.23
C LEU A 83 -0.89 -0.32 -48.77
N SER A 84 -2.02 0.37 -48.54
CA SER A 84 -2.42 0.73 -47.17
C SER A 84 -2.89 -0.52 -46.43
N SER A 85 -2.27 -0.81 -45.25
CA SER A 85 -2.52 -1.99 -44.50
C SER A 85 -2.22 -1.78 -43.03
N THR A 86 -2.89 -2.58 -42.16
CA THR A 86 -2.53 -2.67 -40.76
C THR A 86 -1.55 -3.82 -40.56
N PHE A 87 -0.49 -3.57 -39.81
CA PHE A 87 0.52 -4.57 -39.49
C PHE A 87 0.89 -4.52 -38.01
N MET A 88 1.43 -5.60 -37.51
CA MET A 88 1.92 -5.73 -36.14
C MET A 88 3.43 -5.99 -36.17
N ILE A 89 4.12 -5.47 -35.17
CA ILE A 89 5.55 -5.72 -34.97
C ILE A 89 5.70 -7.10 -34.33
N ALA A 90 6.39 -7.98 -35.02
CA ALA A 90 6.68 -9.33 -34.56
C ALA A 90 7.65 -9.33 -33.35
N PRO A 91 7.73 -10.43 -32.59
CA PRO A 91 8.64 -10.53 -31.41
C PRO A 91 10.12 -10.30 -31.73
N ASP A 92 10.55 -10.54 -32.97
CA ASP A 92 11.91 -10.27 -33.48
C ASP A 92 12.15 -8.79 -33.86
N GLY A 93 11.10 -7.95 -33.71
CA GLY A 93 11.13 -6.53 -34.04
C GLY A 93 10.90 -6.21 -35.52
N THR A 94 10.49 -7.18 -36.33
CA THR A 94 10.21 -6.98 -37.75
C THR A 94 8.72 -6.78 -38.01
N ALA A 95 8.40 -6.11 -39.15
CA ALA A 95 7.05 -5.99 -39.71
C ALA A 95 7.03 -6.49 -41.12
N SER A 96 5.94 -7.14 -41.55
CA SER A 96 5.71 -7.54 -42.92
C SER A 96 4.88 -6.47 -43.64
N LEU A 97 5.47 -5.80 -44.60
CA LEU A 97 4.86 -4.70 -45.34
C LEU A 97 4.65 -5.07 -46.81
N PRO A 98 3.54 -4.64 -47.42
CA PRO A 98 3.32 -4.86 -48.85
C PRO A 98 4.47 -4.31 -49.69
N LEU A 99 4.88 -5.04 -50.73
CA LEU A 99 6.00 -4.79 -51.65
C LEU A 99 7.39 -4.80 -51.00
N VAL A 100 7.53 -4.33 -49.75
CA VAL A 100 8.82 -4.23 -49.03
C VAL A 100 9.25 -5.56 -48.44
N GLY A 101 8.28 -6.37 -47.99
CA GLY A 101 8.55 -7.60 -47.25
C GLY A 101 8.85 -7.33 -45.75
N LEU A 102 9.75 -8.11 -45.16
CA LEU A 102 10.13 -8.00 -43.75
C LEU A 102 11.09 -6.79 -43.57
N LEU A 103 10.73 -5.92 -42.64
CA LEU A 103 11.53 -4.75 -42.27
C LEU A 103 11.61 -4.60 -40.77
N LYS A 104 12.82 -4.39 -40.22
CA LYS A 104 13.03 -4.19 -38.77
C LYS A 104 12.66 -2.76 -38.43
N LEU A 105 11.64 -2.59 -37.57
CA LEU A 105 11.13 -1.29 -37.14
C LEU A 105 11.25 -1.06 -35.64
N SER A 106 11.43 -2.13 -34.86
CA SER A 106 11.59 -2.01 -33.40
C SER A 106 12.82 -1.19 -33.03
N GLY A 107 12.66 -0.29 -32.02
CA GLY A 107 13.70 0.63 -31.58
C GLY A 107 13.80 1.92 -32.39
N LEU A 108 12.99 2.09 -33.44
CA LEU A 108 12.89 3.33 -34.19
C LEU A 108 11.75 4.20 -33.67
N ASN A 109 11.88 5.51 -33.74
CA ASN A 109 10.73 6.41 -33.57
C ASN A 109 9.84 6.40 -34.82
N LEU A 110 8.66 6.99 -34.75
CA LEU A 110 7.70 7.01 -35.89
C LEU A 110 8.24 7.69 -37.13
N GLU A 111 9.02 8.77 -36.96
CA GLU A 111 9.60 9.54 -38.04
C GLU A 111 10.66 8.73 -38.81
N ASP A 112 11.60 8.13 -38.06
CA ASP A 112 12.66 7.27 -38.62
C ASP A 112 12.08 6.02 -39.29
N ALA A 113 11.06 5.43 -38.69
CA ALA A 113 10.37 4.26 -39.26
C ALA A 113 9.66 4.62 -40.57
N THR A 114 8.97 5.76 -40.60
CA THR A 114 8.32 6.27 -41.82
C THR A 114 9.32 6.52 -42.94
N ALA A 115 10.42 7.23 -42.63
CA ALA A 115 11.49 7.51 -43.59
C ALA A 115 12.14 6.20 -44.13
N LEU A 116 12.31 5.20 -43.24
CA LEU A 116 12.86 3.91 -43.65
C LEU A 116 11.92 3.17 -44.62
N ILE A 117 10.61 3.15 -44.33
CA ILE A 117 9.60 2.55 -45.22
C ILE A 117 9.55 3.26 -46.55
N GLU A 118 9.51 4.58 -46.56
CA GLU A 118 9.53 5.39 -47.80
C GLU A 118 10.75 5.06 -48.64
N LYS A 119 11.94 5.01 -48.06
CA LYS A 119 13.18 4.63 -48.71
C LYS A 119 13.10 3.24 -49.34
N GLN A 120 12.48 2.26 -48.71
CA GLN A 120 12.34 0.92 -49.29
C GLN A 120 11.31 0.92 -50.43
N LEU A 121 10.23 1.67 -50.29
CA LEU A 121 9.20 1.78 -51.33
C LEU A 121 9.67 2.54 -52.59
N THR A 122 10.71 3.38 -52.52
CA THR A 122 11.27 4.06 -53.73
C THR A 122 11.79 3.07 -54.78
N LYS A 123 12.05 1.80 -54.40
CA LYS A 123 12.42 0.73 -55.34
C LYS A 123 11.27 0.36 -56.29
N TYR A 124 10.03 0.63 -55.89
CA TYR A 124 8.83 0.21 -56.60
C TYR A 124 7.93 1.39 -56.98
N LEU A 125 8.00 2.52 -56.29
CA LEU A 125 7.16 3.68 -56.43
C LEU A 125 8.01 4.92 -56.65
N LYS A 126 7.52 5.85 -57.46
CA LYS A 126 8.14 7.17 -57.68
C LYS A 126 7.65 8.13 -56.58
N SER A 127 8.55 8.54 -55.68
CA SER A 127 8.28 9.47 -54.58
C SER A 127 7.09 9.04 -53.69
N PRO A 128 7.16 7.88 -53.00
CA PRO A 128 6.11 7.44 -52.10
C PRO A 128 6.02 8.39 -50.89
N ILE A 129 4.81 8.71 -50.47
CA ILE A 129 4.51 9.45 -49.23
C ILE A 129 3.76 8.48 -48.31
N VAL A 130 4.36 8.19 -47.14
CA VAL A 130 3.83 7.23 -46.17
C VAL A 130 3.40 7.93 -44.89
N SER A 131 2.29 7.50 -44.31
CA SER A 131 1.85 7.88 -42.96
C SER A 131 1.67 6.65 -42.13
N LEU A 132 2.24 6.65 -40.93
CA LEU A 132 2.06 5.61 -39.91
C LEU A 132 1.19 6.14 -38.79
N ALA A 133 0.07 5.46 -38.53
CA ALA A 133 -0.81 5.76 -37.42
C ALA A 133 -0.80 4.58 -36.41
N PRO A 134 -0.43 4.78 -35.13
CA PRO A 134 -0.52 3.74 -34.13
C PRO A 134 -1.98 3.34 -33.92
N GLN A 135 -2.25 2.03 -33.92
CA GLN A 135 -3.55 1.43 -33.60
C GLN A 135 -3.57 0.87 -32.18
N SER A 136 -2.51 0.17 -31.79
CA SER A 136 -2.34 -0.39 -30.46
C SER A 136 -0.88 -0.30 -30.08
N VAL A 137 -0.62 0.19 -28.88
CA VAL A 137 0.70 0.34 -28.28
C VAL A 137 0.80 -0.66 -27.14
N SER A 138 1.58 -1.72 -27.29
CA SER A 138 1.71 -2.82 -26.34
C SER A 138 3.01 -2.77 -25.56
N GLY A 139 4.00 -2.03 -26.04
CA GLY A 139 5.33 -1.92 -25.44
C GLY A 139 5.41 -1.04 -24.21
N TYR A 140 4.39 -0.21 -23.96
CA TYR A 140 4.34 0.70 -22.81
C TYR A 140 3.26 0.25 -21.83
N TYR A 141 3.66 -0.33 -20.72
CA TYR A 141 2.73 -0.83 -19.70
C TYR A 141 3.26 -0.57 -18.31
N PHE A 142 2.35 -0.49 -17.35
CA PHE A 142 2.62 -0.58 -15.92
C PHE A 142 1.90 -1.79 -15.34
N THR A 143 2.40 -2.27 -14.22
CA THR A 143 1.80 -3.37 -13.48
C THR A 143 1.17 -2.84 -12.20
N ILE A 144 -0.09 -3.21 -11.94
CA ILE A 144 -0.74 -2.98 -10.67
C ILE A 144 -1.12 -4.31 -10.03
N ALA A 145 -0.74 -4.50 -8.77
CA ALA A 145 -0.92 -5.75 -8.04
C ALA A 145 -1.40 -5.50 -6.60
N GLY A 146 -1.90 -6.55 -5.95
CA GLY A 146 -2.41 -6.51 -4.58
C GLY A 146 -3.91 -6.26 -4.52
N ARG A 147 -4.38 -5.46 -3.56
CA ARG A 147 -5.79 -5.22 -3.24
C ARG A 147 -6.42 -4.13 -4.11
N VAL A 148 -6.45 -4.40 -5.41
CA VAL A 148 -7.23 -3.66 -6.41
C VAL A 148 -8.24 -4.61 -7.05
N VAL A 149 -9.32 -4.08 -7.60
CA VAL A 149 -10.43 -4.90 -8.14
C VAL A 149 -9.95 -5.79 -9.30
N LYS A 150 -9.07 -5.29 -10.15
CA LYS A 150 -8.51 -6.03 -11.28
C LYS A 150 -6.99 -5.83 -11.33
N PRO A 151 -6.21 -6.66 -10.62
CA PRO A 151 -4.75 -6.62 -10.76
C PRO A 151 -4.32 -7.11 -12.15
N GLY A 152 -3.25 -6.53 -12.67
CA GLY A 152 -2.74 -6.90 -14.00
C GLY A 152 -1.81 -5.86 -14.61
N ASN A 153 -1.50 -6.06 -15.89
CA ASN A 153 -0.74 -5.12 -16.70
C ASN A 153 -1.69 -4.21 -17.47
N TYR A 154 -1.42 -2.93 -17.49
CA TYR A 154 -2.20 -1.89 -18.16
C TYR A 154 -1.32 -1.09 -19.07
N THR A 155 -1.80 -0.75 -20.25
CA THR A 155 -1.07 0.12 -21.19
C THR A 155 -1.01 1.55 -20.68
N VAL A 156 0.16 2.16 -20.77
CA VAL A 156 0.35 3.58 -20.46
C VAL A 156 0.01 4.39 -21.69
N SER A 157 -0.94 5.31 -21.58
CA SER A 157 -1.11 6.36 -22.60
C SER A 157 0.01 7.37 -22.44
N LEU A 158 0.87 7.47 -23.46
CA LEU A 158 2.10 8.27 -23.44
C LEU A 158 1.91 9.65 -22.81
N GLY A 159 2.46 9.85 -21.62
CA GLY A 159 2.50 11.11 -20.90
C GLY A 159 1.19 11.58 -20.23
N GLN A 160 0.11 10.80 -20.28
CA GLN A 160 -1.21 11.22 -19.79
C GLN A 160 -1.73 10.38 -18.60
N THR A 161 -1.26 9.15 -18.42
CA THR A 161 -1.73 8.29 -17.32
C THR A 161 -1.06 8.70 -16.01
N ARG A 162 -1.86 9.13 -15.05
CA ARG A 162 -1.41 9.43 -13.68
C ARG A 162 -1.77 8.31 -12.73
N LEU A 163 -1.26 8.38 -11.49
CA LEU A 163 -1.45 7.32 -10.51
C LEU A 163 -2.93 7.09 -10.18
N LEU A 164 -3.75 8.13 -10.07
CA LEU A 164 -5.21 7.98 -9.89
C LEU A 164 -5.88 7.31 -11.09
N ASP A 165 -5.43 7.63 -12.31
CA ASP A 165 -5.95 7.00 -13.53
C ASP A 165 -5.59 5.52 -13.55
N ALA A 166 -4.36 5.16 -13.14
CA ALA A 166 -3.91 3.79 -13.04
C ALA A 166 -4.76 2.98 -12.04
N ILE A 167 -5.07 3.57 -10.87
CA ILE A 167 -5.96 2.98 -9.88
C ILE A 167 -7.37 2.83 -10.45
N ALA A 168 -7.89 3.84 -11.13
CA ALA A 168 -9.23 3.81 -11.75
C ALA A 168 -9.32 2.75 -12.86
N LEU A 169 -8.29 2.59 -13.69
CA LEU A 169 -8.21 1.55 -14.74
C LEU A 169 -8.28 0.14 -14.14
N SER A 170 -7.69 -0.07 -12.95
CA SER A 170 -7.78 -1.34 -12.23
C SER A 170 -9.13 -1.57 -11.52
N GLY A 171 -10.09 -0.65 -11.68
CA GLY A 171 -11.41 -0.70 -11.03
C GLY A 171 -11.43 -0.14 -9.61
N GLY A 172 -10.37 0.51 -9.17
CA GLY A 172 -10.20 1.05 -7.82
C GLY A 172 -9.70 0.02 -6.82
N PHE A 173 -9.74 0.38 -5.55
CA PHE A 173 -9.33 -0.50 -4.45
C PHE A 173 -10.38 -1.57 -4.16
N GLU A 174 -9.90 -2.74 -3.79
CA GLU A 174 -10.77 -3.85 -3.43
C GLU A 174 -11.47 -3.58 -2.10
N ARG A 175 -12.79 -3.82 -2.06
CA ARG A 175 -13.61 -3.73 -0.87
C ARG A 175 -14.12 -5.11 -0.51
N GLY A 176 -14.22 -5.40 0.78
CA GLY A 176 -14.76 -6.64 1.30
C GLY A 176 -15.91 -6.37 2.26
N ILE A 177 -16.63 -7.43 2.60
CA ILE A 177 -17.63 -7.40 3.67
C ILE A 177 -16.98 -7.96 4.93
N PHE A 178 -16.96 -7.16 5.99
CA PHE A 178 -16.48 -7.58 7.30
C PHE A 178 -17.58 -7.25 8.32
N HIS A 179 -18.16 -8.29 8.93
CA HIS A 179 -19.29 -8.18 9.87
C HIS A 179 -20.46 -7.32 9.36
N ASN A 180 -20.91 -7.56 8.13
CA ASN A 180 -21.98 -6.84 7.43
C ASN A 180 -21.67 -5.38 7.03
N ASP A 181 -20.48 -4.88 7.32
CA ASP A 181 -20.02 -3.58 6.84
C ASP A 181 -19.07 -3.74 5.66
N THR A 182 -19.16 -2.81 4.71
CA THR A 182 -18.22 -2.73 3.60
C THR A 182 -16.95 -2.05 4.09
N VAL A 183 -15.85 -2.79 4.11
CA VAL A 183 -14.54 -2.29 4.51
C VAL A 183 -13.59 -2.23 3.32
N GLU A 184 -12.68 -1.29 3.34
CA GLU A 184 -11.59 -1.21 2.39
C GLU A 184 -10.50 -2.22 2.78
N LEU A 185 -10.13 -3.09 1.84
CA LEU A 185 -9.11 -4.11 2.07
C LEU A 185 -7.70 -3.64 1.71
N ALA A 186 -7.60 -2.49 1.06
CA ALA A 186 -6.36 -1.88 0.62
C ALA A 186 -5.67 -1.13 1.76
N ASP A 187 -4.41 -1.44 2.02
CA ASP A 187 -3.56 -0.71 2.97
C ASP A 187 -2.84 0.42 2.23
N LEU A 188 -3.41 1.64 2.31
CA LEU A 188 -2.86 2.81 1.65
C LEU A 188 -1.60 3.36 2.33
N ASP A 189 -1.42 3.10 3.63
CA ASP A 189 -0.25 3.54 4.38
C ASP A 189 1.03 2.79 3.93
N ASN A 190 0.89 1.52 3.51
CA ASN A 190 1.98 0.68 3.04
C ASN A 190 1.99 0.46 1.52
N SER A 191 1.06 1.10 0.79
CA SER A 191 1.03 1.07 -0.67
C SER A 191 2.22 1.84 -1.26
N TYR A 192 2.72 1.38 -2.40
CA TYR A 192 3.85 2.03 -3.04
C TYR A 192 3.86 1.86 -4.55
N ILE A 193 4.52 2.79 -5.21
CA ILE A 193 4.94 2.68 -6.61
C ILE A 193 6.46 2.51 -6.67
N LYS A 194 6.91 1.62 -7.55
CA LYS A 194 8.33 1.32 -7.77
C LYS A 194 8.68 1.56 -9.23
N ARG A 195 9.73 2.35 -9.44
CA ARG A 195 10.30 2.67 -10.76
C ARG A 195 11.78 2.34 -10.75
N ASP A 196 12.27 1.62 -11.75
CA ASP A 196 13.68 1.20 -11.90
C ASP A 196 14.25 0.57 -10.62
N GLY A 197 13.43 -0.25 -9.95
CA GLY A 197 13.84 -0.92 -8.72
C GLY A 197 13.74 -0.09 -7.44
N ARG A 198 13.46 1.23 -7.51
CA ARG A 198 13.37 2.16 -6.39
C ARG A 198 11.91 2.47 -6.04
N LYS A 199 11.57 2.50 -4.75
CA LYS A 199 10.29 3.03 -4.28
C LYS A 199 10.29 4.55 -4.41
N LEU A 200 9.21 5.08 -5.00
CA LEU A 200 8.99 6.53 -5.08
C LEU A 200 8.32 7.04 -3.80
N PRO A 201 8.57 8.29 -3.38
CA PRO A 201 8.09 8.85 -2.12
C PRO A 201 6.61 9.30 -2.20
N VAL A 202 5.76 8.47 -2.79
CA VAL A 202 4.33 8.74 -2.96
C VAL A 202 3.56 8.26 -1.75
N ASP A 203 2.71 9.12 -1.20
CA ASP A 203 1.76 8.81 -0.13
C ASP A 203 0.38 8.59 -0.74
N PHE A 204 -0.07 7.34 -0.77
CA PHE A 204 -1.36 6.96 -1.35
C PHE A 204 -2.54 7.48 -0.52
N LYS A 205 -2.37 7.62 0.80
CA LYS A 205 -3.42 8.13 1.68
C LYS A 205 -3.68 9.61 1.45
N LYS A 206 -2.63 10.42 1.32
CA LYS A 206 -2.75 11.83 0.94
C LYS A 206 -3.38 11.99 -0.43
N LEU A 207 -2.93 11.19 -1.40
CA LEU A 207 -3.48 11.21 -2.73
C LEU A 207 -4.98 10.93 -2.76
N VAL A 208 -5.42 9.87 -2.06
CA VAL A 208 -6.79 9.35 -2.19
C VAL A 208 -7.78 10.07 -1.25
N TYR A 209 -7.39 10.31 0.01
CA TYR A 209 -8.29 10.88 1.00
C TYR A 209 -8.18 12.39 1.13
N GLU A 210 -7.00 12.97 0.89
CA GLU A 210 -6.79 14.41 0.99
C GLU A 210 -6.86 15.09 -0.40
N GLY A 211 -6.77 14.32 -1.49
CA GLY A 211 -6.77 14.83 -2.86
C GLY A 211 -5.49 15.62 -3.19
N ASP A 212 -4.36 15.27 -2.56
CA ASP A 212 -3.10 15.97 -2.78
C ASP A 212 -2.49 15.59 -4.14
N ASP A 213 -2.67 16.48 -5.11
CA ASP A 213 -2.17 16.29 -6.50
C ASP A 213 -0.65 16.14 -6.59
N LEU A 214 0.11 16.55 -5.57
CA LEU A 214 1.55 16.38 -5.56
C LEU A 214 1.94 14.88 -5.59
N HIS A 215 1.09 14.02 -5.02
CA HIS A 215 1.25 12.58 -5.02
C HIS A 215 0.67 11.90 -6.27
N ASN A 216 -0.08 12.64 -7.12
CA ASN A 216 -0.65 12.14 -8.38
C ASN A 216 0.37 12.20 -9.52
N ILE A 217 1.46 11.48 -9.36
CA ILE A 217 2.57 11.49 -10.32
C ILE A 217 2.20 10.78 -11.63
N PRO A 218 2.83 11.13 -12.75
CA PRO A 218 2.74 10.39 -14.00
C PRO A 218 3.28 8.96 -13.83
N VAL A 219 2.51 7.99 -14.34
CA VAL A 219 2.92 6.58 -14.41
C VAL A 219 3.69 6.36 -15.69
N LEU A 220 4.86 5.77 -15.61
CA LEU A 220 5.74 5.52 -16.75
C LEU A 220 5.80 4.03 -17.09
N ASN A 221 6.42 3.74 -18.23
CA ASN A 221 6.66 2.37 -18.66
C ASN A 221 7.51 1.59 -17.64
N GLY A 222 7.07 0.38 -17.29
CA GLY A 222 7.74 -0.50 -16.35
C GLY A 222 7.47 -0.18 -14.87
N ASP A 223 6.63 0.82 -14.55
CA ASP A 223 6.23 1.10 -13.18
C ASP A 223 5.48 -0.09 -12.57
N TYR A 224 5.78 -0.36 -11.31
CA TYR A 224 5.12 -1.38 -10.52
C TYR A 224 4.41 -0.75 -9.32
N ILE A 225 3.08 -0.83 -9.31
CA ILE A 225 2.21 -0.33 -8.25
C ILE A 225 1.77 -1.51 -7.41
N TYR A 226 1.98 -1.46 -6.10
CA TYR A 226 1.56 -2.51 -5.18
C TYR A 226 0.73 -1.96 -4.05
N VAL A 227 -0.44 -2.57 -3.87
CA VAL A 227 -1.41 -2.23 -2.83
C VAL A 227 -1.54 -3.44 -1.89
N PRO A 228 -0.90 -3.43 -0.71
CA PRO A 228 -1.01 -4.52 0.24
C PRO A 228 -2.42 -4.62 0.85
N SER A 229 -2.64 -5.69 1.61
CA SER A 229 -3.88 -5.88 2.38
C SER A 229 -3.78 -5.21 3.74
N THR A 230 -4.85 -4.56 4.18
CA THR A 230 -5.02 -4.12 5.58
C THR A 230 -5.03 -5.29 6.56
N MET A 231 -5.43 -6.47 6.09
CA MET A 231 -5.40 -7.69 6.89
C MET A 231 -4.03 -8.34 6.77
N SER A 232 -3.21 -8.19 7.81
CA SER A 232 -1.83 -8.73 7.85
C SER A 232 -1.72 -10.11 8.49
N GLY A 233 -2.85 -10.76 8.80
CA GLY A 233 -2.89 -12.07 9.42
C GLY A 233 -4.26 -12.41 9.99
N TYR A 234 -4.30 -13.40 10.88
CA TYR A 234 -5.54 -13.83 11.53
C TYR A 234 -5.32 -13.89 13.03
N ILE A 235 -6.41 -13.69 13.79
CA ILE A 235 -6.50 -14.01 15.21
C ILE A 235 -7.40 -15.23 15.34
N ILE A 236 -7.00 -16.21 16.11
CA ILE A 236 -7.78 -17.44 16.33
C ILE A 236 -8.42 -17.39 17.71
N PHE A 237 -9.72 -17.56 17.78
CA PHE A 237 -10.50 -17.59 19.01
C PHE A 237 -10.97 -19.01 19.31
N LEU A 238 -10.65 -19.53 20.50
CA LEU A 238 -10.94 -20.88 20.95
C LEU A 238 -11.52 -20.90 22.36
N GLY A 239 -12.34 -21.90 22.66
CA GLY A 239 -12.92 -22.13 23.98
C GLY A 239 -14.31 -21.49 24.12
N GLU A 240 -14.62 -20.92 25.29
CA GLU A 240 -15.94 -20.38 25.60
C GLU A 240 -16.17 -18.98 25.02
N VAL A 241 -16.14 -18.92 23.70
CA VAL A 241 -16.51 -17.75 22.88
C VAL A 241 -17.80 -18.02 22.13
N GLY A 242 -18.49 -16.99 21.70
CA GLY A 242 -19.75 -17.10 20.96
C GLY A 242 -19.61 -18.01 19.75
N SER A 243 -18.51 -17.89 18.99
CA SER A 243 -18.16 -18.77 17.88
C SER A 243 -16.66 -19.03 17.90
N ASN A 244 -16.24 -20.31 17.94
CA ASN A 244 -14.85 -20.68 17.69
C ASN A 244 -14.53 -20.39 16.23
N SER A 245 -13.70 -19.39 15.96
CA SER A 245 -13.46 -18.89 14.61
C SER A 245 -12.11 -18.21 14.53
N TYR A 246 -11.72 -17.85 13.34
CA TYR A 246 -10.62 -16.91 13.09
C TYR A 246 -11.20 -15.58 12.62
N VAL A 247 -10.52 -14.50 12.99
CA VAL A 247 -10.86 -13.12 12.62
C VAL A 247 -9.66 -12.51 11.91
N GLY A 248 -9.88 -11.78 10.81
CA GLY A 248 -8.81 -11.05 10.16
C GLY A 248 -8.19 -10.02 11.11
N PHE A 249 -6.86 -9.99 11.19
CA PHE A 249 -6.15 -9.03 12.01
C PHE A 249 -5.91 -7.74 11.22
N THR A 250 -6.25 -6.63 11.85
CA THR A 250 -5.87 -5.28 11.40
C THR A 250 -5.00 -4.62 12.45
N GLU A 251 -4.08 -3.76 12.03
CA GLU A 251 -3.22 -3.05 12.95
C GLU A 251 -4.01 -2.21 13.96
N GLY A 252 -3.60 -2.27 15.22
CA GLY A 252 -4.32 -1.61 16.32
C GLY A 252 -5.50 -2.39 16.90
N MET A 253 -5.83 -3.60 16.40
CA MET A 253 -6.90 -4.44 16.95
C MET A 253 -6.63 -4.79 18.42
N THR A 254 -7.69 -4.70 19.25
CA THR A 254 -7.64 -5.02 20.68
C THR A 254 -8.39 -6.31 20.99
N LEU A 255 -8.15 -6.87 22.19
CA LEU A 255 -8.81 -8.08 22.66
C LEU A 255 -10.35 -7.92 22.71
N MET A 256 -10.83 -6.79 23.21
CA MET A 256 -12.29 -6.55 23.29
C MET A 256 -12.92 -6.46 21.91
N GLN A 257 -12.26 -5.80 20.96
CA GLN A 257 -12.71 -5.77 19.57
C GLN A 257 -12.76 -7.17 18.97
N GLY A 258 -11.67 -7.94 19.11
CA GLY A 258 -11.62 -9.31 18.62
C GLY A 258 -12.71 -10.20 19.23
N LEU A 259 -12.95 -10.11 20.54
CA LEU A 259 -14.03 -10.84 21.20
C LEU A 259 -15.42 -10.44 20.67
N SER A 260 -15.66 -9.17 20.40
CA SER A 260 -16.93 -8.72 19.85
C SER A 260 -17.24 -9.36 18.50
N TYR A 261 -16.22 -9.57 17.68
CA TYR A 261 -16.34 -10.21 16.37
C TYR A 261 -16.74 -11.69 16.42
N VAL A 262 -16.36 -12.38 17.49
CA VAL A 262 -16.73 -13.80 17.68
C VAL A 262 -17.96 -13.99 18.57
N GLY A 263 -18.73 -12.92 18.81
CA GLY A 263 -19.98 -12.95 19.58
C GLY A 263 -19.80 -12.91 21.09
N GLY A 264 -18.63 -12.44 21.56
CA GLY A 264 -18.34 -12.27 23.00
C GLY A 264 -17.98 -13.55 23.73
N LEU A 265 -18.09 -13.51 25.05
CA LEU A 265 -17.87 -14.65 25.93
C LEU A 265 -19.19 -15.40 26.18
N ARG A 266 -19.12 -16.73 26.27
CA ARG A 266 -20.25 -17.53 26.70
C ARG A 266 -20.45 -17.47 28.22
N SER A 267 -21.66 -17.77 28.68
CA SER A 267 -22.02 -17.79 30.11
C SER A 267 -21.24 -18.81 30.94
N GLU A 268 -20.71 -19.86 30.30
CA GLU A 268 -19.93 -20.92 30.92
C GLU A 268 -18.44 -20.60 31.06
N THR A 269 -18.04 -19.37 30.73
CA THR A 269 -16.65 -18.91 30.85
C THR A 269 -16.19 -18.97 32.32
N TYR A 270 -15.09 -19.66 32.57
CA TYR A 270 -14.54 -19.79 33.92
C TYR A 270 -13.66 -18.59 34.29
N GLY A 271 -14.23 -17.70 35.11
CA GLY A 271 -13.49 -16.54 35.67
C GLY A 271 -13.10 -15.49 34.64
N PRO A 272 -12.42 -14.42 35.06
CA PRO A 272 -12.14 -13.27 34.25
C PRO A 272 -10.87 -13.39 33.41
N PHE A 273 -10.22 -14.56 33.35
CA PHE A 273 -8.90 -14.71 32.78
C PHE A 273 -8.94 -15.34 31.39
N ILE A 274 -8.46 -14.59 30.41
CA ILE A 274 -8.27 -15.03 29.03
C ILE A 274 -6.78 -15.25 28.77
N ARG A 275 -6.44 -16.26 27.97
CA ARG A 275 -5.07 -16.55 27.55
C ARG A 275 -4.85 -16.04 26.14
N VAL A 276 -3.82 -15.22 25.96
CA VAL A 276 -3.32 -14.80 24.65
C VAL A 276 -1.99 -15.51 24.43
N ILE A 277 -1.96 -16.38 23.43
CA ILE A 277 -0.78 -17.15 23.04
C ILE A 277 -0.19 -16.44 21.82
N ARG A 278 1.03 -15.94 21.98
CA ARG A 278 1.74 -15.18 20.96
C ARG A 278 3.08 -15.83 20.64
N GLY A 279 3.46 -15.80 19.38
CA GLY A 279 4.73 -16.36 18.90
C GLY A 279 4.57 -17.74 18.27
N GLY A 280 5.59 -18.13 17.48
CA GLY A 280 5.67 -19.43 16.79
C GLY A 280 6.24 -20.54 17.68
N GLN A 281 6.67 -21.64 17.04
CA GLN A 281 7.15 -22.85 17.70
C GLN A 281 8.34 -22.65 18.65
N GLU A 282 9.22 -21.66 18.35
CA GLU A 282 10.48 -21.48 19.10
C GLU A 282 10.36 -20.50 20.28
N ASN A 283 9.42 -19.55 20.23
CA ASN A 283 9.31 -18.47 21.20
C ASN A 283 7.84 -18.17 21.57
N THR A 284 7.12 -19.20 22.07
CA THR A 284 5.72 -19.00 22.48
C THR A 284 5.64 -18.31 23.83
N VAL A 285 4.98 -17.15 23.89
CA VAL A 285 4.68 -16.42 25.12
C VAL A 285 3.18 -16.49 25.38
N VAL A 286 2.81 -16.80 26.63
CA VAL A 286 1.41 -16.85 27.06
C VAL A 286 1.13 -15.69 28.00
N TYR A 287 0.28 -14.78 27.56
CA TYR A 287 -0.23 -13.68 28.38
C TYR A 287 -1.53 -14.11 29.07
N THR A 288 -1.70 -13.70 30.31
CA THR A 288 -2.94 -13.86 31.06
C THR A 288 -3.58 -12.51 31.24
N VAL A 289 -4.70 -12.29 30.55
CA VAL A 289 -5.42 -11.01 30.55
C VAL A 289 -6.66 -11.14 31.43
N ASN A 290 -6.83 -10.20 32.37
CA ASN A 290 -8.03 -10.13 33.21
C ASN A 290 -9.03 -9.18 32.57
N ILE A 291 -10.12 -9.75 32.02
CA ILE A 291 -11.12 -9.00 31.28
C ILE A 291 -11.95 -8.07 32.19
N ASP A 292 -12.22 -8.47 33.43
CA ASP A 292 -12.96 -7.63 34.38
C ASP A 292 -12.23 -6.32 34.69
N LYS A 293 -10.90 -6.38 34.72
CA LYS A 293 -10.11 -5.15 34.92
C LYS A 293 -10.20 -4.21 33.73
N ILE A 294 -10.28 -4.75 32.52
CA ILE A 294 -10.47 -3.96 31.29
C ILE A 294 -11.87 -3.35 31.30
N LEU A 295 -12.91 -4.16 31.50
CA LEU A 295 -14.31 -3.71 31.55
C LEU A 295 -14.58 -2.65 32.61
N ASN A 296 -13.92 -2.77 33.78
CA ASN A 296 -14.02 -1.79 34.87
C ASN A 296 -13.07 -0.59 34.74
N GLY A 297 -12.37 -0.43 33.59
CA GLY A 297 -11.45 0.67 33.34
C GLY A 297 -10.18 0.66 34.20
N LYS A 298 -9.90 -0.44 34.92
CA LYS A 298 -8.72 -0.60 35.77
C LYS A 298 -7.47 -1.08 35.03
N MET A 299 -7.61 -1.50 33.78
CA MET A 299 -6.54 -1.91 32.90
C MET A 299 -6.86 -1.48 31.48
N LYS A 300 -5.83 -1.03 30.73
CA LYS A 300 -5.95 -0.74 29.29
C LYS A 300 -6.25 -2.04 28.54
N ASP A 301 -7.03 -1.94 27.47
CA ASP A 301 -7.32 -3.09 26.62
C ASP A 301 -6.03 -3.67 26.02
N PHE A 302 -6.02 -4.98 25.83
CA PHE A 302 -4.83 -5.71 25.37
C PHE A 302 -4.72 -5.62 23.84
N ALA A 303 -3.60 -5.08 23.36
CA ALA A 303 -3.33 -5.00 21.92
C ALA A 303 -2.95 -6.39 21.39
N LEU A 304 -3.68 -6.83 20.37
CA LEU A 304 -3.44 -8.08 19.67
C LEU A 304 -2.37 -7.90 18.59
N ASN A 305 -1.72 -8.99 18.22
CA ASN A 305 -0.81 -9.08 17.10
C ASN A 305 -1.31 -10.13 16.10
N ALA A 306 -0.88 -10.00 14.85
CA ALA A 306 -1.16 -11.03 13.84
C ALA A 306 -0.73 -12.41 14.34
N ASN A 307 -1.57 -13.41 14.09
CA ASN A 307 -1.39 -14.82 14.49
C ASN A 307 -1.44 -15.09 15.99
N ASP A 308 -1.98 -14.17 16.79
CA ASP A 308 -2.32 -14.45 18.19
C ASP A 308 -3.44 -15.51 18.26
N ILE A 309 -3.36 -16.37 19.27
CA ILE A 309 -4.42 -17.32 19.60
C ILE A 309 -5.01 -16.93 20.94
N ILE A 310 -6.30 -16.67 20.94
CA ILE A 310 -7.08 -16.29 22.11
C ILE A 310 -7.79 -17.54 22.61
N TYR A 311 -7.49 -17.95 23.83
CA TYR A 311 -8.15 -19.07 24.48
C TYR A 311 -8.94 -18.63 25.70
N VAL A 312 -10.24 -18.90 25.68
CA VAL A 312 -11.19 -18.63 26.78
C VAL A 312 -11.48 -19.95 27.49
N PRO A 313 -11.04 -20.12 28.74
CA PRO A 313 -11.19 -21.40 29.45
C PRO A 313 -12.63 -21.64 29.93
N GLN A 314 -13.07 -22.90 29.87
CA GLN A 314 -14.32 -23.39 30.44
C GLN A 314 -14.14 -23.78 31.90
N ASP A 315 -12.96 -24.34 32.25
CA ASP A 315 -12.64 -24.85 33.59
C ASP A 315 -11.39 -24.18 34.18
N GLY A 316 -11.24 -24.24 35.52
CA GLY A 316 -10.03 -23.73 36.17
C GLY A 316 -8.72 -24.40 35.71
N PHE A 317 -7.63 -23.85 36.18
CA PHE A 317 -6.23 -24.04 35.74
C PHE A 317 -5.73 -25.47 35.48
N THR A 318 -6.41 -26.50 35.99
CA THR A 318 -5.91 -27.86 36.03
C THR A 318 -5.81 -28.57 34.68
N LYS A 319 -6.47 -28.07 33.64
CA LYS A 319 -6.47 -28.69 32.28
C LYS A 319 -5.62 -27.97 31.25
N TRP A 320 -4.97 -26.86 31.59
CA TRP A 320 -4.20 -26.02 30.67
C TRP A 320 -3.11 -26.78 29.89
N ASN A 321 -2.30 -27.59 30.58
CA ASN A 321 -1.27 -28.40 29.93
C ASN A 321 -1.83 -29.41 28.92
N ARG A 322 -3.08 -29.86 29.12
CA ARG A 322 -3.77 -30.77 28.20
C ARG A 322 -4.26 -30.00 26.97
N VAL A 323 -4.70 -28.78 27.17
CA VAL A 323 -5.16 -27.89 26.07
C VAL A 323 -4.00 -27.50 25.16
N ILE A 324 -2.88 -27.07 25.73
CA ILE A 324 -1.67 -26.74 24.95
C ILE A 324 -1.22 -27.93 24.09
N ARG A 325 -1.15 -29.15 24.68
CA ARG A 325 -0.77 -30.33 23.88
C ARG A 325 -1.73 -30.69 22.76
N LYS A 326 -2.98 -30.29 22.83
CA LYS A 326 -3.97 -30.50 21.77
C LYS A 326 -3.95 -29.39 20.70
N ILE A 327 -3.65 -28.15 21.10
CA ILE A 327 -3.66 -26.99 20.22
C ILE A 327 -2.33 -26.87 19.44
N LEU A 328 -1.19 -27.17 20.05
CA LEU A 328 0.12 -27.08 19.41
C LEU A 328 0.21 -27.80 18.03
N PRO A 329 -0.28 -29.05 17.90
CA PRO A 329 -0.27 -29.71 16.58
C PRO A 329 -1.17 -29.03 15.56
N THR A 330 -2.28 -28.43 16.00
CA THR A 330 -3.22 -27.72 15.12
C THR A 330 -2.63 -26.39 14.63
N ILE A 331 -1.87 -25.69 15.49
CA ILE A 331 -1.12 -24.49 15.11
C ILE A 331 -0.07 -24.81 14.05
N GLN A 332 0.62 -25.96 14.19
CA GLN A 332 1.60 -26.43 13.19
C GLN A 332 0.94 -26.67 11.84
N LEU A 333 -0.26 -27.24 11.82
CA LEU A 333 -1.00 -27.49 10.60
C LEU A 333 -1.47 -26.20 9.94
N ILE A 334 -1.97 -25.23 10.73
CA ILE A 334 -2.45 -23.94 10.23
C ILE A 334 -1.30 -23.13 9.63
N ASN A 335 -0.13 -23.09 10.27
CA ASN A 335 1.06 -22.40 9.73
C ASN A 335 1.60 -23.07 8.46
N LEU A 336 1.46 -24.39 8.34
CA LEU A 336 1.81 -25.14 7.12
C LEU A 336 0.85 -24.83 5.98
N LEU A 337 -0.44 -24.63 6.28
CA LEU A 337 -1.52 -24.34 5.32
C LEU A 337 -1.62 -22.84 4.96
N ALA A 338 -1.19 -21.95 5.83
CA ALA A 338 -1.13 -20.49 5.59
C ALA A 338 0.06 -20.03 4.72
N GLY A 339 0.92 -20.97 4.28
CA GLY A 339 1.92 -20.72 3.24
C GLY A 339 1.27 -20.35 1.91
N PRO A 340 2.06 -19.94 0.88
CA PRO A 340 1.57 -19.41 -0.39
C PRO A 340 0.64 -20.36 -1.19
N PHE A 341 0.42 -21.58 -0.71
CA PHE A 341 -0.49 -22.57 -1.31
C PHE A 341 -1.80 -22.79 -0.55
N GLY A 342 -2.04 -22.05 0.58
CA GLY A 342 -3.14 -22.36 1.52
C GLY A 342 -4.53 -21.84 1.15
N SER A 343 -4.69 -21.07 0.07
CA SER A 343 -5.98 -20.44 -0.28
C SER A 343 -7.09 -21.42 -0.72
N ASN A 344 -6.77 -22.69 -1.01
CA ASN A 344 -7.75 -23.65 -1.53
C ASN A 344 -8.20 -24.74 -0.55
N ILE A 345 -7.70 -24.79 0.69
CA ILE A 345 -7.98 -25.90 1.61
C ILE A 345 -9.02 -25.56 2.70
N MET A 346 -9.40 -24.28 2.85
CA MET A 346 -10.38 -23.87 3.85
C MET A 346 -11.82 -24.39 3.61
N GLY A 347 -12.11 -24.98 2.45
CA GLY A 347 -13.40 -25.62 2.16
C GLY A 347 -13.60 -26.97 2.87
N PHE A 348 -12.59 -27.57 3.47
CA PHE A 348 -12.67 -28.92 4.04
C PHE A 348 -12.99 -28.98 5.55
N PHE A 349 -13.03 -27.87 6.26
CA PHE A 349 -13.29 -27.85 7.71
C PHE A 349 -14.67 -27.32 8.08
N ASN A 350 -15.70 -27.56 7.25
CA ASN A 350 -17.07 -27.56 7.72
C ASN A 350 -17.30 -28.87 8.49
N LEU A 351 -16.85 -28.92 9.71
CA LEU A 351 -17.29 -29.93 10.67
C LEU A 351 -18.64 -29.46 11.22
N SER A 352 -19.71 -29.84 10.51
CA SER A 352 -21.03 -30.04 11.09
C SER A 352 -20.93 -31.30 11.97
N ASP A 353 -21.05 -31.14 13.25
CA ASP A 353 -21.72 -31.87 14.32
C ASP A 353 -21.05 -31.63 15.67
#